data_945e6b2f2fd19919655c9d58491963f9
#
_entry.id   945e6b2f2fd19919655c9d58491963f9
#
_cell.length_a   1.000
_cell.length_b   1.000
_cell.length_c   1.000
_cell.angle_alpha   90.00
_cell.angle_beta   90.00
_cell.angle_gamma   90.00
#
_symmetry.space_group_name_H-M   'P 1'
#
loop_
_entity.id
_entity.type
_entity.pdbx_description
1 polymer ?
#
loop_
_entity_poly.entity_id
_entity_poly.type
_entity_poly.pdbx_seq_one_letter_code
_entity_poly.pdbx_strand_id
1 'polypeptide(L)'
;MPKSQALRWYGAVLRHAPTILRERKFYAADREMRGKLSFFLLGSTFSVDVDAINSTSGNGYAFLREFFIRQIYFREFKHVNFDTCLDLGCNTGVVTSLLKQMAGPQGKVYGVDPLTYPDNTFRAKTCATPGITLHQGVLCGESVRLDPAALHVMCNPYGFDTNHAITVKEVMETYGLKHIDFLKIDIEGAEFAIFRDSALWLDNVDNLAMEVHNSVGNPAEIILRLEQTGFQVKWLDDAGYPVDSRHAGYIYASKIGSLKE
;
A
#
# COMPACT_ATOMS: atom_id res chain seq x y z
N MET A 1 -19.01 5.95 -1.90
CA MET A 1 -19.28 6.10 -3.35
C MET A 1 -20.68 6.65 -3.56
N PRO A 2 -20.91 7.65 -4.44
CA PRO A 2 -22.23 8.18 -4.75
C PRO A 2 -23.17 7.09 -5.33
N LYS A 3 -24.48 7.20 -5.04
CA LYS A 3 -25.48 6.20 -5.48
C LYS A 3 -25.47 5.96 -7.00
N SER A 4 -25.31 7.01 -7.80
CA SER A 4 -25.25 6.90 -9.27
C SER A 4 -24.06 6.08 -9.77
N GLN A 5 -22.90 6.21 -9.14
CA GLN A 5 -21.72 5.42 -9.46
C GLN A 5 -21.88 3.96 -9.03
N ALA A 6 -22.49 3.73 -7.85
CA ALA A 6 -22.84 2.39 -7.40
C ALA A 6 -23.78 1.69 -8.37
N LEU A 7 -24.87 2.35 -8.79
CA LEU A 7 -25.81 1.80 -9.76
C LEU A 7 -25.14 1.49 -11.11
N ARG A 8 -24.24 2.35 -11.59
CA ARG A 8 -23.48 2.09 -12.82
C ARG A 8 -22.63 0.83 -12.69
N TRP A 9 -21.91 0.68 -11.58
CA TRP A 9 -21.07 -0.50 -11.34
C TRP A 9 -21.92 -1.78 -11.18
N TYR A 10 -22.99 -1.76 -10.40
CA TYR A 10 -23.91 -2.91 -10.30
C TYR A 10 -24.52 -3.29 -11.65
N GLY A 11 -24.89 -2.31 -12.48
CA GLY A 11 -25.34 -2.56 -13.84
C GLY A 11 -24.27 -3.27 -14.69
N ALA A 12 -23.00 -2.87 -14.55
CA ALA A 12 -21.89 -3.56 -15.21
C ALA A 12 -21.68 -4.98 -14.66
N VAL A 13 -21.78 -5.18 -13.36
CA VAL A 13 -21.70 -6.53 -12.74
C VAL A 13 -22.79 -7.46 -13.31
N LEU A 14 -24.03 -6.98 -13.43
CA LEU A 14 -25.12 -7.78 -14.00
C LEU A 14 -24.87 -8.14 -15.47
N ARG A 15 -24.39 -7.19 -16.29
CA ARG A 15 -24.04 -7.46 -17.71
C ARG A 15 -22.94 -8.48 -17.87
N HIS A 16 -21.95 -8.48 -16.98
CA HIS A 16 -20.80 -9.38 -17.00
C HIS A 16 -20.92 -10.59 -16.07
N ALA A 17 -22.10 -10.85 -15.51
CA ALA A 17 -22.32 -11.93 -14.55
C ALA A 17 -21.79 -13.31 -15.00
N PRO A 18 -22.00 -13.77 -16.26
CA PRO A 18 -21.44 -15.05 -16.70
C PRO A 18 -19.89 -15.10 -16.64
N THR A 19 -19.24 -14.01 -17.04
CA THR A 19 -17.77 -13.90 -16.99
C THR A 19 -17.27 -13.86 -15.55
N ILE A 20 -17.93 -13.09 -14.69
CA ILE A 20 -17.58 -12.97 -13.27
C ILE A 20 -17.72 -14.31 -12.56
N LEU A 21 -18.80 -15.06 -12.82
CA LEU A 21 -19.01 -16.38 -12.23
C LEU A 21 -17.94 -17.39 -12.67
N ARG A 22 -17.51 -17.32 -13.95
CA ARG A 22 -16.46 -18.18 -14.49
C ARG A 22 -15.08 -17.85 -13.94
N GLU A 23 -14.74 -16.56 -13.90
CA GLU A 23 -13.40 -16.09 -13.55
C GLU A 23 -13.23 -15.77 -12.07
N ARG A 24 -14.35 -15.69 -11.32
CA ARG A 24 -14.41 -15.26 -9.92
C ARG A 24 -13.77 -13.88 -9.66
N LYS A 25 -13.76 -13.00 -10.69
CA LYS A 25 -13.16 -11.67 -10.67
C LYS A 25 -14.08 -10.64 -11.31
N PHE A 26 -14.11 -9.43 -10.78
CA PHE A 26 -14.95 -8.34 -11.25
C PHE A 26 -14.32 -7.49 -12.37
N TYR A 27 -13.16 -7.86 -12.89
CA TYR A 27 -12.40 -7.04 -13.84
C TYR A 27 -13.19 -6.62 -15.08
N ALA A 28 -14.08 -7.47 -15.59
CA ALA A 28 -14.92 -7.11 -16.74
C ALA A 28 -15.87 -5.95 -16.42
N ALA A 29 -16.50 -5.93 -15.23
CA ALA A 29 -17.35 -4.85 -14.78
C ALA A 29 -16.54 -3.59 -14.41
N ASP A 30 -15.40 -3.78 -13.76
CA ASP A 30 -14.51 -2.68 -13.35
C ASP A 30 -14.01 -1.88 -14.55
N ARG A 31 -13.76 -2.51 -15.69
CA ARG A 31 -13.33 -1.85 -16.94
C ARG A 31 -14.39 -0.93 -17.56
N GLU A 32 -15.65 -1.05 -17.21
CA GLU A 32 -16.70 -0.13 -17.64
C GLU A 32 -16.72 1.19 -16.86
N MET A 33 -16.05 1.23 -15.71
CA MET A 33 -15.95 2.45 -14.91
C MET A 33 -14.92 3.40 -15.51
N ARG A 34 -15.34 4.61 -15.83
CA ARG A 34 -14.57 5.62 -16.57
C ARG A 34 -14.78 7.01 -16.01
N GLY A 35 -13.86 7.92 -16.33
CA GLY A 35 -13.92 9.32 -15.97
C GLY A 35 -13.61 9.61 -14.51
N LYS A 36 -14.00 10.79 -14.06
CA LYS A 36 -13.81 11.21 -12.67
C LYS A 36 -14.88 10.58 -11.79
N LEU A 37 -14.45 9.87 -10.76
CA LEU A 37 -15.31 9.26 -9.76
C LEU A 37 -15.02 9.85 -8.39
N SER A 38 -16.05 9.89 -7.53
CA SER A 38 -15.91 10.39 -6.16
C SER A 38 -16.02 9.24 -5.17
N PHE A 39 -15.14 9.25 -4.19
CA PHE A 39 -15.07 8.27 -3.11
C PHE A 39 -15.05 8.96 -1.76
N PHE A 40 -15.56 8.30 -0.74
CA PHE A 40 -15.54 8.78 0.64
C PHE A 40 -14.66 7.85 1.48
N LEU A 41 -13.71 8.43 2.23
CA LEU A 41 -12.79 7.69 3.10
C LEU A 41 -12.35 8.57 4.27
N LEU A 42 -12.38 8.03 5.49
CA LEU A 42 -11.93 8.71 6.73
C LEU A 42 -12.47 10.15 6.86
N GLY A 43 -13.77 10.35 6.57
CA GLY A 43 -14.42 11.65 6.70
C GLY A 43 -14.23 12.62 5.53
N SER A 44 -13.46 12.27 4.52
CA SER A 44 -13.14 13.13 3.37
C SER A 44 -13.65 12.57 2.05
N THR A 45 -13.93 13.47 1.09
CA THR A 45 -14.32 13.10 -0.28
C THR A 45 -13.16 13.30 -1.23
N PHE A 46 -12.86 12.26 -2.02
CA PHE A 46 -11.78 12.23 -3.01
C PHE A 46 -12.37 12.15 -4.41
N SER A 47 -11.81 12.94 -5.33
CA SER A 47 -12.13 12.86 -6.76
C SER A 47 -10.95 12.25 -7.50
N VAL A 48 -11.17 11.12 -8.18
CA VAL A 48 -10.13 10.34 -8.83
C VAL A 48 -10.48 10.13 -10.30
N ASP A 49 -9.52 10.38 -11.18
CA ASP A 49 -9.63 10.12 -12.60
C ASP A 49 -9.25 8.66 -12.89
N VAL A 50 -10.26 7.83 -13.11
CA VAL A 50 -10.10 6.39 -13.38
C VAL A 50 -9.37 6.15 -14.70
N ASP A 51 -9.58 7.00 -15.71
CA ASP A 51 -8.94 6.83 -17.01
C ASP A 51 -7.44 7.09 -16.93
N ALA A 52 -7.03 8.05 -16.11
CA ALA A 52 -5.62 8.29 -15.83
C ALA A 52 -4.95 7.06 -15.17
N ILE A 53 -5.62 6.40 -14.23
CA ILE A 53 -5.09 5.19 -13.59
C ILE A 53 -5.15 4.00 -14.55
N ASN A 54 -6.22 3.84 -15.33
CA ASN A 54 -6.34 2.77 -16.33
C ASN A 54 -5.21 2.80 -17.36
N SER A 55 -4.69 3.98 -17.69
CA SER A 55 -3.54 4.10 -18.60
C SER A 55 -2.27 3.45 -18.06
N THR A 56 -2.21 3.14 -16.77
CA THR A 56 -1.05 2.54 -16.11
C THR A 56 -1.14 1.03 -15.92
N SER A 57 -2.30 0.53 -15.51
CA SER A 57 -2.48 -0.88 -15.10
C SER A 57 -3.60 -1.61 -15.84
N GLY A 58 -4.40 -0.91 -16.63
CA GLY A 58 -5.58 -1.46 -17.31
C GLY A 58 -6.76 -1.80 -16.39
N ASN A 59 -6.60 -1.77 -15.08
CA ASN A 59 -7.59 -2.13 -14.06
C ASN A 59 -7.75 -1.07 -12.96
N GLY A 60 -7.64 0.21 -13.29
CA GLY A 60 -7.65 1.31 -12.33
C GLY A 60 -8.84 1.32 -11.38
N TYR A 61 -10.05 0.99 -11.87
CA TYR A 61 -11.21 0.93 -10.97
C TYR A 61 -11.15 -0.25 -10.00
N ALA A 62 -10.61 -1.40 -10.39
CA ALA A 62 -10.40 -2.54 -9.48
C ALA A 62 -9.53 -2.12 -8.30
N PHE A 63 -8.43 -1.43 -8.58
CA PHE A 63 -7.55 -0.86 -7.55
C PHE A 63 -8.29 0.14 -6.65
N LEU A 64 -9.04 1.10 -7.23
CA LEU A 64 -9.81 2.08 -6.46
C LEU A 64 -10.92 1.44 -5.62
N ARG A 65 -11.51 0.35 -6.09
CA ARG A 65 -12.48 -0.44 -5.34
C ARG A 65 -11.83 -1.07 -4.09
N GLU A 66 -10.64 -1.62 -4.22
CA GLU A 66 -9.87 -2.16 -3.09
C GLU A 66 -9.48 -1.04 -2.12
N PHE A 67 -8.93 0.03 -2.62
CA PHE A 67 -8.49 1.15 -1.80
C PHE A 67 -9.64 1.86 -1.06
N PHE A 68 -10.73 2.26 -1.77
CA PHE A 68 -11.80 3.08 -1.20
C PHE A 68 -13.00 2.29 -0.69
N ILE A 69 -13.35 1.16 -1.31
CA ILE A 69 -14.57 0.41 -0.95
C ILE A 69 -14.23 -0.68 0.05
N ARG A 70 -13.21 -1.48 -0.22
CA ARG A 70 -12.70 -2.47 0.75
C ARG A 70 -11.87 -1.82 1.86
N GLN A 71 -11.30 -0.65 1.59
CA GLN A 71 -10.45 0.11 2.50
C GLN A 71 -9.26 -0.70 3.01
N ILE A 72 -8.61 -1.46 2.11
CA ILE A 72 -7.58 -2.44 2.46
C ILE A 72 -6.45 -1.90 3.35
N TYR A 73 -6.13 -0.60 3.26
CA TYR A 73 -5.12 0.04 4.13
C TYR A 73 -5.72 0.86 5.28
N PHE A 74 -7.06 1.04 5.36
CA PHE A 74 -7.67 1.96 6.34
C PHE A 74 -8.80 1.33 7.15
N ARG A 75 -9.18 0.10 6.83
CA ARG A 75 -10.37 -0.56 7.36
C ARG A 75 -10.44 -0.56 8.89
N GLU A 76 -9.31 -0.77 9.56
CA GLU A 76 -9.23 -0.87 11.01
C GLU A 76 -8.87 0.44 11.70
N PHE A 77 -8.65 1.53 10.95
CA PHE A 77 -8.42 2.84 11.53
C PHE A 77 -9.72 3.63 11.70
N LYS A 78 -9.87 4.32 12.84
CA LYS A 78 -10.94 5.30 13.09
C LYS A 78 -10.53 6.71 12.65
N HIS A 79 -9.24 7.05 12.77
CA HIS A 79 -8.63 8.28 12.27
C HIS A 79 -7.15 8.02 11.98
N VAL A 80 -6.56 8.81 11.10
CA VAL A 80 -5.13 8.79 10.79
C VAL A 80 -4.70 10.21 10.43
N ASN A 81 -3.54 10.66 10.92
CA ASN A 81 -2.86 11.82 10.41
C ASN A 81 -2.00 11.40 9.20
N PHE A 82 -1.85 12.29 8.21
CA PHE A 82 -1.14 12.03 6.96
C PHE A 82 -0.08 13.10 6.64
N ASP A 83 0.35 13.92 7.61
CA ASP A 83 1.29 15.02 7.33
C ASP A 83 2.60 14.49 6.72
N THR A 84 3.08 13.35 7.19
CA THR A 84 4.23 12.64 6.62
C THR A 84 3.89 11.19 6.38
N CYS A 85 3.85 10.77 5.13
CA CYS A 85 3.56 9.39 4.74
C CYS A 85 4.75 8.74 4.04
N LEU A 86 4.89 7.43 4.26
CA LEU A 86 5.83 6.58 3.53
C LEU A 86 5.07 5.42 2.88
N ASP A 87 5.25 5.23 1.57
CA ASP A 87 4.59 4.21 0.74
C ASP A 87 5.67 3.25 0.22
N LEU A 88 5.86 2.14 0.92
CA LEU A 88 6.77 1.08 0.51
C LEU A 88 6.06 0.13 -0.46
N GLY A 89 6.63 -0.03 -1.66
CA GLY A 89 5.99 -0.69 -2.79
C GLY A 89 5.01 0.26 -3.49
N CYS A 90 5.48 1.45 -3.85
CA CYS A 90 4.61 2.48 -4.42
C CYS A 90 4.20 2.21 -5.88
N ASN A 91 4.81 1.26 -6.55
CA ASN A 91 4.52 0.88 -7.93
C ASN A 91 4.46 2.11 -8.86
N THR A 92 3.38 2.29 -9.61
CA THR A 92 3.18 3.46 -10.48
C THR A 92 2.85 4.75 -9.72
N GLY A 93 2.73 4.71 -8.39
CA GLY A 93 2.46 5.87 -7.54
C GLY A 93 0.98 6.19 -7.33
N VAL A 94 0.07 5.24 -7.58
CA VAL A 94 -1.37 5.48 -7.39
C VAL A 94 -1.68 5.68 -5.91
N VAL A 95 -1.22 4.78 -5.02
CA VAL A 95 -1.40 4.94 -3.56
C VAL A 95 -0.72 6.21 -3.08
N THR A 96 0.53 6.45 -3.51
CA THR A 96 1.27 7.68 -3.18
C THR A 96 0.50 8.95 -3.52
N SER A 97 -0.13 9.02 -4.71
CA SER A 97 -0.98 10.14 -5.12
C SER A 97 -2.22 10.31 -4.24
N LEU A 98 -2.84 9.20 -3.83
CA LEU A 98 -4.01 9.23 -2.96
C LEU A 98 -3.63 9.64 -1.54
N LEU A 99 -2.53 9.12 -0.99
CA LEU A 99 -1.97 9.58 0.29
C LEU A 99 -1.65 11.08 0.25
N LYS A 100 -1.11 11.59 -0.86
CA LYS A 100 -0.88 13.04 -1.01
C LYS A 100 -2.16 13.86 -1.00
N GLN A 101 -3.24 13.38 -1.60
CA GLN A 101 -4.53 14.06 -1.50
C GLN A 101 -5.04 14.08 -0.04
N MET A 102 -4.84 12.98 0.72
CA MET A 102 -5.20 12.89 2.15
C MET A 102 -4.33 13.81 3.02
N ALA A 103 -3.04 13.88 2.72
CA ALA A 103 -2.08 14.74 3.39
C ALA A 103 -2.29 16.26 3.15
N GLY A 104 -3.06 16.61 2.12
CA GLY A 104 -3.32 17.99 1.75
C GLY A 104 -2.09 18.72 1.18
N PRO A 105 -2.18 20.07 1.01
CA PRO A 105 -1.14 20.83 0.32
C PRO A 105 0.23 20.77 1.00
N GLN A 106 0.29 20.82 2.32
CA GLN A 106 1.53 20.86 3.11
C GLN A 106 2.12 19.49 3.41
N GLY A 107 1.32 18.42 3.31
CA GLY A 107 1.76 17.08 3.61
C GLY A 107 2.82 16.56 2.63
N LYS A 108 3.63 15.62 3.09
CA LYS A 108 4.73 15.02 2.33
C LYS A 108 4.54 13.52 2.21
N VAL A 109 4.72 13.00 1.02
CA VAL A 109 4.60 11.56 0.76
C VAL A 109 5.86 11.08 0.05
N TYR A 110 6.45 10.04 0.59
CA TYR A 110 7.64 9.39 0.05
C TYR A 110 7.25 7.99 -0.41
N GLY A 111 7.57 7.66 -1.65
CA GLY A 111 7.32 6.33 -2.21
C GLY A 111 8.62 5.63 -2.54
N VAL A 112 8.71 4.33 -2.28
CA VAL A 112 9.85 3.49 -2.64
C VAL A 112 9.39 2.32 -3.49
N ASP A 113 10.07 2.08 -4.62
CA ASP A 113 9.76 0.96 -5.52
C ASP A 113 10.99 0.60 -6.35
N PRO A 114 11.25 -0.67 -6.66
CA PRO A 114 12.37 -1.06 -7.50
C PRO A 114 12.24 -0.60 -8.95
N LEU A 115 11.00 -0.36 -9.44
CA LEU A 115 10.74 0.00 -10.83
C LEU A 115 10.59 1.52 -11.01
N THR A 116 11.13 2.03 -12.11
CA THR A 116 11.04 3.46 -12.46
C THR A 116 9.87 3.79 -13.37
N TYR A 117 9.36 2.83 -14.14
CA TYR A 117 8.28 3.03 -15.12
C TYR A 117 8.49 4.25 -16.02
N PRO A 118 9.58 4.33 -16.79
CA PRO A 118 10.00 5.56 -17.49
C PRO A 118 8.95 6.10 -18.49
N ASP A 119 8.18 5.21 -19.12
CA ASP A 119 7.15 5.57 -20.10
C ASP A 119 5.76 5.77 -19.47
N ASN A 120 5.64 5.71 -18.14
CA ASN A 120 4.36 5.82 -17.45
C ASN A 120 4.01 7.28 -17.18
N THR A 121 3.05 7.81 -17.91
CA THR A 121 2.62 9.21 -17.79
C THR A 121 1.98 9.53 -16.44
N PHE A 122 1.33 8.56 -15.78
CA PHE A 122 0.78 8.77 -14.44
C PHE A 122 1.90 8.91 -13.42
N ARG A 123 2.91 8.03 -13.44
CA ARG A 123 4.07 8.13 -12.56
C ARG A 123 4.84 9.44 -12.76
N ALA A 124 5.02 9.88 -14.02
CA ALA A 124 5.65 11.16 -14.30
C ALA A 124 4.88 12.34 -13.67
N LYS A 125 3.54 12.34 -13.73
CA LYS A 125 2.69 13.34 -13.07
C LYS A 125 2.79 13.24 -11.54
N THR A 126 2.83 12.03 -11.00
CA THR A 126 3.00 11.79 -9.55
C THR A 126 4.34 12.37 -9.09
N CYS A 127 5.43 12.08 -9.78
CA CYS A 127 6.77 12.64 -9.48
C CYS A 127 6.80 14.18 -9.55
N ALA A 128 6.02 14.78 -10.45
CA ALA A 128 5.94 16.23 -10.61
C ALA A 128 5.02 16.91 -9.56
N THR A 129 4.31 16.14 -8.74
CA THR A 129 3.39 16.69 -7.74
C THR A 129 4.16 17.23 -6.52
N PRO A 130 4.01 18.51 -6.15
CA PRO A 130 4.68 19.08 -4.99
C PRO A 130 4.38 18.27 -3.72
N GLY A 131 5.44 17.96 -2.95
CA GLY A 131 5.33 17.17 -1.71
C GLY A 131 5.30 15.65 -1.93
N ILE A 132 5.46 15.18 -3.16
CA ILE A 132 5.75 13.76 -3.44
C ILE A 132 7.22 13.61 -3.80
N THR A 133 7.85 12.58 -3.25
CA THR A 133 9.20 12.12 -3.60
C THR A 133 9.17 10.63 -3.84
N LEU A 134 9.61 10.18 -5.02
CA LEU A 134 9.71 8.74 -5.33
C LEU A 134 11.19 8.34 -5.40
N HIS A 135 11.52 7.26 -4.69
CA HIS A 135 12.84 6.66 -4.63
C HIS A 135 12.85 5.33 -5.37
N GLN A 136 13.86 5.09 -6.18
CA GLN A 136 14.08 3.78 -6.78
C GLN A 136 14.94 2.93 -5.84
N GLY A 137 14.41 1.79 -5.39
CA GLY A 137 15.16 0.87 -4.54
C GLY A 137 14.43 -0.42 -4.24
N VAL A 138 15.19 -1.49 -4.09
CA VAL A 138 14.71 -2.78 -3.58
C VAL A 138 14.81 -2.77 -2.06
N LEU A 139 13.67 -2.83 -1.38
CA LEU A 139 13.64 -2.81 0.08
C LEU A 139 14.15 -4.13 0.66
N CYS A 140 15.02 -4.02 1.65
CA CYS A 140 15.62 -5.18 2.32
C CYS A 140 15.89 -4.88 3.80
N GLY A 141 16.15 -5.93 4.58
CA GLY A 141 16.75 -5.82 5.91
C GLY A 141 18.28 -5.70 5.82
N GLU A 142 18.91 -5.17 6.86
CA GLU A 142 20.37 -5.00 6.90
C GLU A 142 21.11 -6.35 6.76
N SER A 143 20.65 -7.38 7.49
CA SER A 143 21.24 -8.71 7.45
C SER A 143 21.05 -9.41 6.10
N VAL A 144 19.91 -9.18 5.46
CA VAL A 144 19.59 -9.74 4.15
C VAL A 144 20.39 -9.08 3.03
N ARG A 145 20.64 -7.77 3.11
CA ARG A 145 21.45 -7.04 2.14
C ARG A 145 22.90 -7.56 2.05
N LEU A 146 23.42 -8.05 3.15
CA LEU A 146 24.79 -8.61 3.23
C LEU A 146 24.89 -10.01 2.64
N ASP A 147 23.78 -10.68 2.37
CA ASP A 147 23.71 -11.99 1.74
C ASP A 147 23.02 -11.89 0.36
N PRO A 148 23.79 -11.90 -0.76
CA PRO A 148 23.21 -11.77 -2.09
C PRO A 148 22.18 -12.85 -2.45
N ALA A 149 22.33 -14.08 -1.92
CA ALA A 149 21.37 -15.16 -2.15
C ALA A 149 20.05 -14.90 -1.41
N ALA A 150 20.13 -14.49 -0.14
CA ALA A 150 18.95 -14.10 0.64
C ALA A 150 18.26 -12.86 0.04
N LEU A 151 19.03 -11.85 -0.38
CA LEU A 151 18.51 -10.66 -1.04
C LEU A 151 17.71 -11.02 -2.32
N HIS A 152 18.25 -11.91 -3.15
CA HIS A 152 17.55 -12.36 -4.35
C HIS A 152 16.24 -13.10 -4.04
N VAL A 153 16.25 -13.98 -3.07
CA VAL A 153 15.08 -14.82 -2.73
C VAL A 153 14.01 -14.05 -1.97
N MET A 154 14.41 -13.22 -0.99
CA MET A 154 13.47 -12.60 -0.04
C MET A 154 12.98 -11.22 -0.47
N CYS A 155 13.80 -10.47 -1.19
CA CYS A 155 13.49 -9.07 -1.54
C CYS A 155 13.32 -8.86 -3.03
N ASN A 156 13.58 -9.86 -3.85
CA ASN A 156 13.60 -9.69 -5.30
C ASN A 156 13.04 -10.92 -6.07
N PRO A 157 11.82 -11.37 -5.74
CA PRO A 157 11.21 -12.53 -6.41
C PRO A 157 11.00 -12.31 -7.91
N TYR A 158 11.00 -11.06 -8.37
CA TYR A 158 10.78 -10.68 -9.77
C TYR A 158 12.05 -10.37 -10.55
N GLY A 159 13.25 -10.54 -9.96
CA GLY A 159 14.55 -10.34 -10.65
C GLY A 159 14.90 -8.88 -10.94
N PHE A 160 14.53 -7.94 -10.08
CA PHE A 160 14.92 -6.52 -10.19
C PHE A 160 16.43 -6.33 -9.98
N ASP A 161 16.95 -5.19 -10.42
CA ASP A 161 18.34 -4.81 -10.17
C ASP A 161 18.58 -4.53 -8.68
N THR A 162 19.32 -5.41 -8.01
CA THR A 162 19.65 -5.31 -6.58
C THR A 162 20.77 -4.32 -6.25
N ASN A 163 21.40 -3.69 -7.25
CA ASN A 163 22.39 -2.63 -7.00
C ASN A 163 21.80 -1.43 -6.25
N HIS A 164 20.47 -1.31 -6.24
CA HIS A 164 19.72 -0.29 -5.51
C HIS A 164 19.01 -0.86 -4.27
N ALA A 165 19.59 -1.88 -3.63
CA ALA A 165 19.06 -2.39 -2.36
C ALA A 165 19.19 -1.33 -1.26
N ILE A 166 18.08 -1.04 -0.57
CA ILE A 166 18.00 0.02 0.45
C ILE A 166 17.18 -0.46 1.65
N THR A 167 17.58 -0.08 2.85
CA THR A 167 16.83 -0.34 4.07
C THR A 167 15.84 0.80 4.36
N VAL A 168 14.79 0.53 5.14
CA VAL A 168 13.84 1.58 5.58
C VAL A 168 14.56 2.70 6.33
N LYS A 169 15.55 2.35 7.15
CA LYS A 169 16.38 3.31 7.87
C LYS A 169 17.12 4.26 6.92
N GLU A 170 17.76 3.73 5.89
CA GLU A 170 18.46 4.55 4.89
C GLU A 170 17.51 5.45 4.10
N VAL A 171 16.30 4.99 3.78
CA VAL A 171 15.25 5.85 3.19
C VAL A 171 14.95 7.03 4.13
N MET A 172 14.71 6.75 5.41
CA MET A 172 14.43 7.79 6.40
C MET A 172 15.59 8.78 6.54
N GLU A 173 16.83 8.30 6.60
CA GLU A 173 18.04 9.13 6.68
C GLU A 173 18.20 10.00 5.42
N THR A 174 18.05 9.42 4.24
CA THR A 174 18.18 10.10 2.94
C THR A 174 17.25 11.32 2.83
N TYR A 175 16.04 11.19 3.33
CA TYR A 175 15.02 12.25 3.24
C TYR A 175 14.81 13.01 4.55
N GLY A 176 15.60 12.75 5.58
CA GLY A 176 15.51 13.40 6.88
C GLY A 176 14.17 13.15 7.59
N LEU A 177 13.59 11.96 7.42
CA LEU A 177 12.32 11.58 8.02
C LEU A 177 12.54 11.24 9.50
N LYS A 178 12.20 12.18 10.37
CA LYS A 178 12.27 12.01 11.82
C LYS A 178 11.01 11.38 12.41
N HIS A 179 9.92 11.43 11.65
CA HIS A 179 8.62 10.94 12.06
C HIS A 179 7.80 10.56 10.82
N ILE A 180 6.97 9.51 10.94
CA ILE A 180 6.06 9.02 9.91
C ILE A 180 4.69 8.84 10.56
N ASP A 181 3.71 9.64 10.15
CA ASP A 181 2.35 9.56 10.64
C ASP A 181 1.63 8.30 10.12
N PHE A 182 1.92 7.96 8.85
CA PHE A 182 1.33 6.78 8.20
C PHE A 182 2.33 6.08 7.28
N LEU A 183 2.53 4.79 7.53
CA LEU A 183 3.36 3.90 6.73
C LEU A 183 2.48 2.86 6.03
N LYS A 184 2.48 2.83 4.69
CA LYS A 184 1.93 1.70 3.91
C LYS A 184 3.07 0.80 3.49
N ILE A 185 2.85 -0.52 3.61
CA ILE A 185 3.79 -1.56 3.16
C ILE A 185 3.03 -2.55 2.28
N ASP A 186 3.57 -2.80 1.09
CA ASP A 186 3.11 -3.82 0.15
C ASP A 186 4.27 -4.00 -0.86
N ILE A 187 5.17 -4.93 -0.55
CA ILE A 187 6.47 -5.11 -1.19
C ILE A 187 6.73 -6.54 -1.63
N GLU A 188 5.61 -7.25 -1.90
CA GLU A 188 5.62 -8.53 -2.62
C GLU A 188 6.51 -9.60 -1.97
N GLY A 189 6.50 -9.68 -0.62
CA GLY A 189 7.20 -10.68 0.18
C GLY A 189 8.45 -10.17 0.90
N ALA A 190 8.98 -8.99 0.55
CA ALA A 190 10.10 -8.39 1.26
C ALA A 190 9.75 -7.87 2.68
N GLU A 191 8.47 -7.94 3.07
CA GLU A 191 7.99 -7.58 4.42
C GLU A 191 8.79 -8.35 5.48
N PHE A 192 8.99 -9.66 5.29
CA PHE A 192 9.72 -10.50 6.23
C PHE A 192 11.20 -10.10 6.35
N ALA A 193 11.79 -9.60 5.27
CA ALA A 193 13.17 -9.14 5.29
C ALA A 193 13.35 -7.84 6.09
N ILE A 194 12.47 -6.84 5.90
CA ILE A 194 12.58 -5.56 6.61
C ILE A 194 12.24 -5.66 8.11
N PHE A 195 11.45 -6.67 8.52
CA PHE A 195 11.12 -6.93 9.92
C PHE A 195 12.05 -7.94 10.60
N ARG A 196 12.97 -8.59 9.86
CA ARG A 196 13.89 -9.61 10.40
C ARG A 196 14.87 -9.05 11.42
N ASP A 197 15.38 -7.85 11.16
CA ASP A 197 16.34 -7.15 12.02
C ASP A 197 15.63 -6.39 13.16
N SER A 198 16.38 -5.58 13.90
CA SER A 198 15.85 -4.85 15.08
C SER A 198 14.71 -3.88 14.77
N ALA A 199 14.55 -3.49 13.50
CA ALA A 199 13.51 -2.59 13.01
C ALA A 199 13.33 -1.30 13.87
N LEU A 200 14.42 -0.73 14.39
CA LEU A 200 14.41 0.48 15.23
C LEU A 200 13.74 1.69 14.55
N TRP A 201 13.66 1.68 13.22
CA TRP A 201 12.94 2.69 12.46
C TRP A 201 11.43 2.76 12.82
N LEU A 202 10.87 1.67 13.35
CA LEU A 202 9.48 1.63 13.83
C LEU A 202 9.22 2.60 14.99
N ASP A 203 10.25 3.01 15.75
CA ASP A 203 10.09 3.95 16.86
C ASP A 203 9.56 5.31 16.38
N ASN A 204 9.78 5.64 15.12
CA ASN A 204 9.37 6.89 14.49
C ASN A 204 8.06 6.77 13.68
N VAL A 205 7.32 5.68 13.81
CA VAL A 205 6.07 5.41 13.06
C VAL A 205 4.89 5.38 14.02
N ASP A 206 3.84 6.15 13.72
CA ASP A 206 2.59 6.19 14.48
C ASP A 206 1.61 5.10 14.05
N ASN A 207 1.37 5.01 12.74
CA ASN A 207 0.38 4.11 12.17
C ASN A 207 0.99 3.35 10.98
N LEU A 208 0.64 2.08 10.86
CA LEU A 208 1.10 1.21 9.79
C LEU A 208 -0.06 0.38 9.25
N ALA A 209 -0.16 0.30 7.93
CA ALA A 209 -1.00 -0.66 7.22
C ALA A 209 -0.15 -1.47 6.24
N MET A 210 -0.30 -2.78 6.26
CA MET A 210 0.53 -3.67 5.47
C MET A 210 -0.30 -4.78 4.83
N GLU A 211 -0.07 -5.02 3.54
CA GLU A 211 -0.38 -6.29 2.89
C GLU A 211 0.77 -7.26 3.15
N VAL A 212 0.45 -8.50 3.54
CA VAL A 212 1.46 -9.51 3.90
C VAL A 212 1.35 -10.70 2.97
N HIS A 213 2.45 -11.03 2.34
CA HIS A 213 2.55 -12.16 1.43
C HIS A 213 2.88 -13.44 2.22
N ASN A 214 1.89 -14.03 2.87
CA ASN A 214 2.01 -15.18 3.79
C ASN A 214 2.55 -16.47 3.14
N SER A 215 2.65 -16.51 1.81
CA SER A 215 3.35 -17.57 1.07
C SER A 215 4.89 -17.52 1.22
N VAL A 216 5.45 -16.37 1.67
CA VAL A 216 6.89 -16.14 1.82
C VAL A 216 7.37 -16.40 3.25
N GLY A 217 6.54 -16.12 4.25
CA GLY A 217 6.90 -16.26 5.66
C GLY A 217 5.68 -16.35 6.58
N ASN A 218 5.92 -16.36 7.88
CA ASN A 218 4.88 -16.44 8.91
C ASN A 218 4.49 -15.05 9.41
N PRO A 219 3.30 -14.51 9.07
CA PRO A 219 2.87 -13.19 9.51
C PRO A 219 2.88 -12.97 11.03
N ALA A 220 2.72 -14.04 11.83
CA ALA A 220 2.77 -13.95 13.29
C ALA A 220 4.10 -13.40 13.82
N GLU A 221 5.21 -13.58 13.09
CA GLU A 221 6.52 -13.04 13.46
C GLU A 221 6.55 -11.50 13.34
N ILE A 222 5.92 -10.98 12.28
CA ILE A 222 5.78 -9.53 12.07
C ILE A 222 4.86 -8.93 13.14
N ILE A 223 3.71 -9.57 13.41
CA ILE A 223 2.76 -9.15 14.46
C ILE A 223 3.48 -9.06 15.81
N LEU A 224 4.19 -10.12 16.20
CA LEU A 224 4.95 -10.15 17.46
C LEU A 224 5.99 -9.01 17.52
N ARG A 225 6.68 -8.74 16.42
CA ARG A 225 7.66 -7.65 16.33
C ARG A 225 7.00 -6.28 16.54
N LEU A 226 5.85 -6.04 15.92
CA LEU A 226 5.08 -4.81 16.10
C LEU A 226 4.61 -4.63 17.55
N GLU A 227 4.07 -5.67 18.17
CA GLU A 227 3.65 -5.65 19.57
C GLU A 227 4.83 -5.37 20.52
N GLN A 228 6.00 -5.99 20.28
CA GLN A 228 7.22 -5.76 21.07
C GLN A 228 7.74 -4.31 20.95
N THR A 229 7.43 -3.62 19.87
CA THR A 229 7.78 -2.21 19.67
C THR A 229 6.65 -1.23 20.08
N GLY A 230 5.64 -1.72 20.80
CA GLY A 230 4.60 -0.90 21.43
C GLY A 230 3.39 -0.59 20.56
N PHE A 231 3.23 -1.25 19.42
CA PHE A 231 2.00 -1.11 18.64
C PHE A 231 0.85 -1.94 19.20
N GLN A 232 -0.35 -1.37 19.15
CA GLN A 232 -1.58 -2.16 19.10
C GLN A 232 -1.72 -2.70 17.68
N VAL A 233 -2.05 -3.99 17.52
CA VAL A 233 -2.07 -4.66 16.23
C VAL A 233 -3.41 -5.34 15.98
N LYS A 234 -3.93 -5.21 14.77
CA LYS A 234 -5.07 -5.97 14.24
C LYS A 234 -4.69 -6.58 12.91
N TRP A 235 -5.29 -7.71 12.59
CA TRP A 235 -5.04 -8.40 11.32
C TRP A 235 -6.29 -9.08 10.79
N LEU A 236 -6.34 -9.25 9.47
CA LEU A 236 -7.43 -9.85 8.72
C LEU A 236 -6.84 -10.75 7.62
N ASP A 237 -7.63 -11.68 7.10
CA ASP A 237 -7.26 -12.41 5.87
C ASP A 237 -7.39 -11.51 4.62
N ASP A 238 -7.04 -12.04 3.44
CA ASP A 238 -7.13 -11.34 2.15
C ASP A 238 -8.58 -10.93 1.80
N ALA A 239 -9.58 -11.62 2.33
CA ALA A 239 -10.98 -11.26 2.15
C ALA A 239 -11.47 -10.20 3.15
N GLY A 240 -10.67 -9.91 4.19
CA GLY A 240 -10.97 -8.96 5.25
C GLY A 240 -11.77 -9.54 6.40
N TYR A 241 -11.61 -10.83 6.70
CA TYR A 241 -12.23 -11.47 7.86
C TYR A 241 -11.18 -11.75 8.96
N PRO A 242 -11.59 -11.80 10.24
CA PRO A 242 -10.74 -12.24 11.33
C PRO A 242 -10.21 -13.64 11.08
N VAL A 243 -8.92 -13.86 11.33
CA VAL A 243 -8.22 -15.11 11.06
C VAL A 243 -7.11 -15.33 12.10
N ASP A 244 -6.59 -16.55 12.21
CA ASP A 244 -5.37 -16.82 12.99
C ASP A 244 -4.19 -16.01 12.43
N SER A 245 -3.32 -15.50 13.30
CA SER A 245 -2.21 -14.61 12.93
C SER A 245 -1.28 -15.16 11.86
N ARG A 246 -1.14 -16.48 11.76
CA ARG A 246 -0.34 -17.16 10.73
C ARG A 246 -0.92 -17.07 9.32
N HIS A 247 -2.19 -16.68 9.20
CA HIS A 247 -2.91 -16.55 7.94
C HIS A 247 -3.31 -15.10 7.63
N ALA A 248 -2.71 -14.15 8.34
CA ALA A 248 -2.95 -12.74 8.06
C ALA A 248 -2.54 -12.38 6.62
N GLY A 249 -3.41 -11.68 5.91
CA GLY A 249 -3.14 -11.05 4.62
C GLY A 249 -2.98 -9.53 4.76
N TYR A 250 -3.64 -8.95 5.78
CA TYR A 250 -3.51 -7.53 6.12
C TYR A 250 -3.21 -7.36 7.60
N ILE A 251 -2.26 -6.46 7.91
CA ILE A 251 -1.92 -6.06 9.28
C ILE A 251 -2.10 -4.54 9.42
N TYR A 252 -2.73 -4.12 10.51
CA TYR A 252 -2.94 -2.73 10.90
C TYR A 252 -2.33 -2.52 12.28
N ALA A 253 -1.51 -1.50 12.44
CA ALA A 253 -0.82 -1.24 13.70
C ALA A 253 -0.82 0.25 14.05
N SER A 254 -0.96 0.58 15.34
CA SER A 254 -0.96 1.96 15.83
C SER A 254 -0.33 2.06 17.20
N LYS A 255 0.54 3.07 17.41
CA LYS A 255 1.07 3.46 18.73
C LYS A 255 0.21 4.51 19.43
N ILE A 256 -0.62 5.24 18.69
CA ILE A 256 -1.37 6.40 19.19
C ILE A 256 -2.87 6.14 19.37
N GLY A 257 -3.28 4.85 19.39
CA GLY A 257 -4.66 4.47 19.63
C GLY A 257 -5.61 4.78 18.47
N SER A 258 -5.12 4.81 17.23
CA SER A 258 -5.91 5.11 16.02
C SER A 258 -6.76 3.94 15.53
N LEU A 259 -6.56 2.72 16.05
CA LEU A 259 -7.37 1.57 15.65
C LEU A 259 -8.79 1.63 16.24
N LYS A 260 -9.75 1.07 15.52
CA LYS A 260 -11.11 0.82 16.01
C LYS A 260 -11.07 -0.14 17.19
N GLU A 261 -12.10 -0.09 18.02
CA GLU A 261 -12.28 -1.05 19.11
C GLU A 261 -12.65 -2.46 18.61
#